data_295fcae3a09198b42fb90b92ef13cb19
#
_entry.id   295fcae3a09198b42fb90b92ef13cb19
#
_cell.length_a   1.000
_cell.length_b   1.000
_cell.length_c   1.000
_cell.angle_alpha   90.00
_cell.angle_beta   90.00
_cell.angle_gamma   90.00
#
_symmetry.space_group_name_H-M   'P 1'
#
loop_
_entity.id
_entity.type
_entity.pdbx_description
1 polymer ?
#
loop_
_entity_poly.entity_id
_entity_poly.type
_entity_poly.pdbx_seq_one_letter_code
_entity_poly.pdbx_strand_id
1 'polypeptide(L)'
;FTYFQEIGGIELNPITVEITYGTERIAMYLQQVNNVFDLAWNDSVTYGDIHHETEVQFSIYNFEEGDVAMLKATFQSFEGECQRLLANRDKRLTLPAYEFCIKSSHLFNLLDARGAMSVAERTGYIARVRALARQCAERYIEERAAMGHPLLNRGAGHEGAKTSSIRSKAVARRS
;
A
#
# COMPACT_ATOMS: atom_id res chain seq x y z
N PHE A 1 8.46 5.24 -11.32
CA PHE A 1 8.99 4.11 -10.57
C PHE A 1 9.60 4.59 -9.26
N THR A 2 9.61 3.72 -8.27
CA THR A 2 10.23 3.95 -6.96
C THR A 2 11.13 2.76 -6.63
N TYR A 3 12.19 2.98 -5.89
CA TYR A 3 13.00 1.90 -5.33
C TYR A 3 13.23 2.12 -3.85
N PHE A 4 13.29 1.01 -3.12
CA PHE A 4 13.42 0.99 -1.67
C PHE A 4 14.73 0.36 -1.28
N GLN A 5 15.61 1.14 -0.66
CA GLN A 5 16.88 0.69 -0.12
C GLN A 5 16.74 0.26 1.33
N GLU A 6 15.79 0.86 2.04
CA GLU A 6 15.59 0.68 3.47
C GLU A 6 14.11 0.82 3.84
N ILE A 7 13.64 0.01 4.78
CA ILE A 7 12.31 0.13 5.40
C ILE A 7 12.47 0.11 6.91
N GLY A 8 12.19 1.24 7.57
CA GLY A 8 12.22 1.34 9.02
C GLY A 8 13.59 1.03 9.66
N GLY A 9 14.70 1.36 9.01
CA GLY A 9 16.05 1.05 9.46
C GLY A 9 16.54 -0.35 9.06
N ILE A 10 15.78 -1.10 8.24
CA ILE A 10 16.14 -2.41 7.72
C ILE A 10 16.59 -2.26 6.27
N GLU A 11 17.85 -2.55 5.99
CA GLU A 11 18.38 -2.57 4.63
C GLU A 11 17.76 -3.70 3.81
N LEU A 12 17.40 -3.38 2.56
CA LEU A 12 16.82 -4.35 1.64
C LEU A 12 17.88 -4.92 0.69
N ASN A 13 17.96 -6.24 0.64
CA ASN A 13 18.83 -6.96 -0.29
C ASN A 13 18.07 -8.16 -0.90
N PRO A 14 17.76 -8.13 -2.20
CA PRO A 14 18.05 -7.06 -3.17
C PRO A 14 17.23 -5.80 -2.94
N ILE A 15 17.69 -4.67 -3.48
CA ILE A 15 16.92 -3.43 -3.50
C ILE A 15 15.62 -3.67 -4.26
N THR A 16 14.49 -3.35 -3.63
CA THR A 16 13.17 -3.56 -4.23
C THR A 16 12.80 -2.38 -5.13
N VAL A 17 12.32 -2.68 -6.32
CA VAL A 17 11.84 -1.69 -7.29
C VAL A 17 10.33 -1.85 -7.44
N GLU A 18 9.64 -0.72 -7.43
CA GLU A 18 8.21 -0.62 -7.73
C GLU A 18 8.01 0.14 -9.04
N ILE A 19 7.14 -0.40 -9.89
CA ILE A 19 6.65 0.28 -11.08
C ILE A 19 5.14 0.35 -10.97
N THR A 20 4.62 1.56 -10.73
CA THR A 20 3.19 1.81 -10.54
C THR A 20 2.67 2.71 -11.66
N TYR A 21 1.74 2.20 -12.44
CA TYR A 21 1.12 2.95 -13.53
C TYR A 21 -0.10 3.72 -13.02
N GLY A 22 -0.19 5.01 -13.34
CA GLY A 22 -1.43 5.77 -13.20
C GLY A 22 -2.28 5.57 -14.45
N THR A 23 -3.33 4.77 -14.39
CA THR A 23 -4.19 4.46 -15.54
C THR A 23 -4.90 5.70 -16.07
N GLU A 24 -5.36 6.56 -15.18
CA GLU A 24 -5.98 7.85 -15.54
C GLU A 24 -4.98 8.74 -16.27
N ARG A 25 -3.74 8.81 -15.82
CA ARG A 25 -2.70 9.62 -16.47
C ARG A 25 -2.36 9.08 -17.86
N ILE A 26 -2.31 7.76 -18.04
CA ILE A 26 -2.12 7.14 -19.36
C ILE A 26 -3.31 7.44 -20.27
N ALA A 27 -4.54 7.33 -19.77
CA ALA A 27 -5.75 7.63 -20.50
C ALA A 27 -5.82 9.10 -20.93
N MET A 28 -5.48 10.04 -20.03
CA MET A 28 -5.38 11.47 -20.36
C MET A 28 -4.42 11.73 -21.53
N TYR A 29 -3.25 11.08 -21.50
CA TYR A 29 -2.28 11.21 -22.59
C TYR A 29 -2.81 10.65 -23.90
N LEU A 30 -3.43 9.48 -23.89
CA LEU A 30 -4.00 8.84 -25.07
C LEU A 30 -5.19 9.61 -25.65
N GLN A 31 -6.04 10.16 -24.80
CA GLN A 31 -7.20 10.96 -25.21
C GLN A 31 -6.86 12.44 -25.43
N GLN A 32 -5.62 12.86 -25.16
CA GLN A 32 -5.15 14.25 -25.30
C GLN A 32 -5.97 15.26 -24.49
N VAL A 33 -6.40 14.90 -23.28
CA VAL A 33 -7.09 15.77 -22.34
C VAL A 33 -6.16 16.20 -21.21
N ASN A 34 -6.38 17.43 -20.69
CA ASN A 34 -5.54 18.00 -19.63
C ASN A 34 -6.14 17.87 -18.23
N ASN A 35 -7.41 17.51 -18.13
CA ASN A 35 -8.12 17.32 -16.89
C ASN A 35 -8.64 15.88 -16.83
N VAL A 36 -8.44 15.20 -15.71
CA VAL A 36 -8.87 13.82 -15.51
C VAL A 36 -10.40 13.66 -15.65
N PHE A 37 -11.15 14.66 -15.24
CA PHE A 37 -12.61 14.62 -15.32
C PHE A 37 -13.16 14.72 -16.75
N ASP A 38 -12.34 15.19 -17.72
CA ASP A 38 -12.70 15.25 -19.14
C ASP A 38 -12.44 13.92 -19.88
N LEU A 39 -11.87 12.92 -19.22
CA LEU A 39 -11.69 11.60 -19.81
C LEU A 39 -13.02 11.01 -20.24
N ALA A 40 -13.13 10.60 -21.49
CA ALA A 40 -14.27 9.85 -21.97
C ALA A 40 -14.24 8.42 -21.35
N TRP A 41 -15.27 8.08 -20.60
CA TRP A 41 -15.49 6.73 -20.11
C TRP A 41 -16.10 5.85 -21.21
N ASN A 42 -17.04 6.43 -21.95
CA ASN A 42 -17.63 5.92 -23.18
C ASN A 42 -18.14 7.10 -24.04
N ASP A 43 -18.93 6.80 -25.07
CA ASP A 43 -19.43 7.80 -26.02
C ASP A 43 -20.34 8.89 -25.41
N SER A 44 -20.88 8.68 -24.21
CA SER A 44 -21.86 9.56 -23.56
C SER A 44 -21.56 9.95 -22.13
N VAL A 45 -20.54 9.34 -21.50
CA VAL A 45 -20.21 9.51 -20.09
C VAL A 45 -18.73 9.83 -19.94
N THR A 46 -18.42 10.81 -19.12
CA THR A 46 -17.05 11.16 -18.74
C THR A 46 -16.64 10.54 -17.39
N TYR A 47 -15.36 10.51 -17.10
CA TYR A 47 -14.81 10.18 -15.79
C TYR A 47 -15.37 11.15 -14.71
N GLY A 48 -15.56 12.42 -15.08
CA GLY A 48 -16.14 13.42 -14.21
C GLY A 48 -17.57 13.11 -13.80
N ASP A 49 -18.40 12.64 -14.74
CA ASP A 49 -19.79 12.27 -14.43
C ASP A 49 -19.88 11.16 -13.36
N ILE A 50 -18.85 10.31 -13.27
CA ILE A 50 -18.82 9.18 -12.33
C ILE A 50 -18.13 9.55 -11.01
N HIS A 51 -17.02 10.28 -11.07
CA HIS A 51 -16.10 10.40 -9.94
C HIS A 51 -16.01 11.80 -9.32
N HIS A 52 -16.39 12.88 -10.05
CA HIS A 52 -16.21 14.24 -9.57
C HIS A 52 -16.94 14.51 -8.25
N GLU A 53 -18.19 14.08 -8.14
CA GLU A 53 -19.00 14.29 -6.92
C GLU A 53 -18.39 13.54 -5.72
N THR A 54 -17.84 12.36 -5.95
CA THR A 54 -17.12 11.60 -4.90
C THR A 54 -15.92 12.38 -4.39
N GLU A 55 -15.12 12.95 -5.28
CA GLU A 55 -13.96 13.77 -4.90
C GLU A 55 -14.37 15.02 -4.12
N VAL A 56 -15.46 15.68 -4.51
CA VAL A 56 -16.00 16.85 -3.81
C VAL A 56 -16.42 16.48 -2.38
N GLN A 57 -17.22 15.43 -2.23
CA GLN A 57 -17.73 15.01 -0.91
C GLN A 57 -16.60 14.54 0.02
N PHE A 58 -15.66 13.76 -0.47
CA PHE A 58 -14.50 13.35 0.33
C PHE A 58 -13.59 14.53 0.67
N SER A 59 -13.43 15.50 -0.23
CA SER A 59 -12.68 16.72 0.07
C SER A 59 -13.32 17.52 1.20
N ILE A 60 -14.64 17.73 1.14
CA ILE A 60 -15.41 18.41 2.21
C ILE A 60 -15.21 17.65 3.54
N TYR A 61 -15.41 16.33 3.54
CA TYR A 61 -15.20 15.53 4.75
C TYR A 61 -13.76 15.66 5.28
N ASN A 62 -12.76 15.53 4.41
CA ASN A 62 -11.36 15.50 4.82
C ASN A 62 -10.85 16.84 5.33
N PHE A 63 -11.31 17.95 4.75
CA PHE A 63 -10.79 19.28 5.06
C PHE A 63 -11.72 20.07 6.01
N GLU A 64 -13.02 19.78 6.06
CA GLU A 64 -13.98 20.62 6.75
C GLU A 64 -14.78 19.89 7.83
N GLU A 65 -15.31 18.69 7.57
CA GLU A 65 -16.33 18.04 8.39
C GLU A 65 -15.83 16.91 9.28
N GLY A 66 -14.67 16.29 8.97
CA GLY A 66 -14.17 15.15 9.75
C GLY A 66 -14.05 15.46 11.24
N ASP A 67 -14.70 14.65 12.09
CA ASP A 67 -14.70 14.83 13.55
C ASP A 67 -13.32 14.51 14.12
N VAL A 68 -12.62 15.55 14.55
CA VAL A 68 -11.26 15.49 15.09
C VAL A 68 -11.18 14.60 16.35
N ALA A 69 -12.18 14.66 17.24
CA ALA A 69 -12.18 13.88 18.47
C ALA A 69 -12.32 12.38 18.15
N MET A 70 -13.24 12.04 17.26
CA MET A 70 -13.44 10.68 16.76
C MET A 70 -12.19 10.16 16.05
N LEU A 71 -11.58 10.97 15.17
CA LEU A 71 -10.37 10.58 14.44
C LEU A 71 -9.19 10.29 15.38
N LYS A 72 -8.98 11.14 16.42
CA LYS A 72 -7.94 10.92 17.43
C LYS A 72 -8.19 9.66 18.27
N ALA A 73 -9.42 9.42 18.69
CA ALA A 73 -9.79 8.22 19.46
C ALA A 73 -9.62 6.95 18.62
N THR A 74 -10.04 6.99 17.35
CA THR A 74 -9.91 5.86 16.42
C THR A 74 -8.44 5.57 16.12
N PHE A 75 -7.60 6.60 15.95
CA PHE A 75 -6.16 6.41 15.80
C PHE A 75 -5.56 5.64 16.98
N GLN A 76 -5.88 6.06 18.22
CA GLN A 76 -5.38 5.38 19.43
C GLN A 76 -5.85 3.92 19.48
N SER A 77 -7.09 3.66 19.11
CA SER A 77 -7.65 2.31 19.09
C SER A 77 -6.94 1.41 18.06
N PHE A 78 -6.69 1.92 16.87
CA PHE A 78 -6.00 1.17 15.81
C PHE A 78 -4.52 0.94 16.12
N GLU A 79 -3.85 1.94 16.67
CA GLU A 79 -2.47 1.79 17.15
C GLU A 79 -2.39 0.71 18.25
N GLY A 80 -3.28 0.75 19.24
CA GLY A 80 -3.34 -0.25 20.30
C GLY A 80 -3.61 -1.66 19.76
N GLU A 81 -4.51 -1.80 18.82
CA GLU A 81 -4.81 -3.10 18.20
C GLU A 81 -3.63 -3.62 17.37
N CYS A 82 -2.96 -2.75 16.60
CA CYS A 82 -1.74 -3.12 15.88
C CYS A 82 -0.68 -3.68 16.83
N GLN A 83 -0.40 -2.97 17.92
CA GLN A 83 0.57 -3.38 18.93
C GLN A 83 0.17 -4.70 19.63
N ARG A 84 -1.12 -4.87 19.96
CA ARG A 84 -1.65 -6.09 20.57
C ARG A 84 -1.45 -7.31 19.67
N LEU A 85 -1.70 -7.16 18.37
CA LEU A 85 -1.52 -8.23 17.39
C LEU A 85 -0.04 -8.59 17.22
N LEU A 86 0.86 -7.61 17.15
CA LEU A 86 2.30 -7.82 17.05
C LEU A 86 2.90 -8.47 18.30
N ALA A 87 2.33 -8.19 19.48
CA ALA A 87 2.76 -8.80 20.74
C ALA A 87 2.37 -10.29 20.86
N ASN A 88 1.39 -10.76 20.08
CA ASN A 88 1.00 -12.17 20.10
C ASN A 88 2.06 -13.03 19.42
N ARG A 89 2.75 -13.86 20.21
CA ARG A 89 3.81 -14.75 19.72
C ARG A 89 3.32 -16.15 19.35
N ASP A 90 2.12 -16.53 19.78
CA ASP A 90 1.54 -17.85 19.52
C ASP A 90 0.96 -17.97 18.10
N LYS A 91 0.59 -16.83 17.52
CA LYS A 91 -0.03 -16.77 16.19
C LYS A 91 0.72 -15.79 15.29
N ARG A 92 0.73 -16.08 13.99
CA ARG A 92 1.26 -15.19 12.97
C ARG A 92 0.17 -14.21 12.56
N LEU A 93 0.24 -12.97 13.08
CA LEU A 93 -0.76 -11.93 12.90
C LEU A 93 -0.18 -10.62 12.33
N THR A 94 1.00 -10.69 11.70
CA THR A 94 1.66 -9.51 11.13
C THR A 94 0.84 -8.84 10.04
N LEU A 95 0.17 -9.61 9.16
CA LEU A 95 -0.64 -9.01 8.10
C LEU A 95 -1.86 -8.26 8.63
N PRO A 96 -2.68 -8.82 9.57
CA PRO A 96 -3.72 -8.05 10.23
C PRO A 96 -3.20 -6.84 11.02
N ALA A 97 -2.04 -6.96 11.68
CA ALA A 97 -1.41 -5.83 12.38
C ALA A 97 -1.04 -4.70 11.41
N TYR A 98 -0.49 -5.04 10.25
CA TYR A 98 -0.14 -4.06 9.22
C TYR A 98 -1.36 -3.34 8.64
N GLU A 99 -2.50 -4.01 8.53
CA GLU A 99 -3.78 -3.37 8.17
C GLU A 99 -4.13 -2.22 9.13
N PHE A 100 -3.98 -2.42 10.44
CA PHE A 100 -4.19 -1.36 11.44
C PHE A 100 -3.11 -0.27 11.38
N CYS A 101 -1.88 -0.61 11.02
CA CYS A 101 -0.83 0.38 10.77
C CYS A 101 -1.21 1.30 9.59
N ILE A 102 -1.69 0.76 8.47
CA ILE A 102 -2.14 1.53 7.31
C ILE A 102 -3.33 2.42 7.67
N LYS A 103 -4.32 1.88 8.41
CA LYS A 103 -5.47 2.64 8.89
C LYS A 103 -5.07 3.77 9.83
N SER A 104 -4.08 3.56 10.70
CA SER A 104 -3.52 4.62 11.55
C SER A 104 -2.85 5.72 10.71
N SER A 105 -2.11 5.35 9.67
CA SER A 105 -1.53 6.31 8.73
C SER A 105 -2.60 7.13 8.00
N HIS A 106 -3.68 6.50 7.58
CA HIS A 106 -4.82 7.19 6.96
C HIS A 106 -5.46 8.21 7.92
N LEU A 107 -5.73 7.81 9.16
CA LEU A 107 -6.29 8.72 10.18
C LEU A 107 -5.37 9.90 10.49
N PHE A 108 -4.06 9.67 10.52
CA PHE A 108 -3.09 10.76 10.63
C PHE A 108 -3.22 11.76 9.46
N ASN A 109 -3.34 11.26 8.22
CA ASN A 109 -3.52 12.13 7.05
C ASN A 109 -4.82 12.95 7.13
N LEU A 110 -5.91 12.38 7.64
CA LEU A 110 -7.17 13.11 7.87
C LEU A 110 -6.99 14.21 8.92
N LEU A 111 -6.34 13.90 10.05
CA LEU A 111 -6.04 14.88 11.09
C LEU A 111 -5.12 16.01 10.59
N ASP A 112 -4.15 15.69 9.75
CA ASP A 112 -3.25 16.66 9.11
C ASP A 112 -4.02 17.57 8.14
N ALA A 113 -4.88 16.99 7.30
CA ALA A 113 -5.74 17.71 6.36
C ALA A 113 -6.71 18.65 7.09
N ARG A 114 -7.28 18.23 8.22
CA ARG A 114 -8.14 19.07 9.09
C ARG A 114 -7.40 20.23 9.75
N GLY A 115 -6.06 20.29 9.65
CA GLY A 115 -5.27 21.27 10.39
C GLY A 115 -5.42 21.15 11.93
N ALA A 116 -5.80 19.98 12.42
CA ALA A 116 -6.18 19.72 13.81
C ALA A 116 -4.99 19.41 14.73
N MET A 117 -3.77 19.61 14.25
CA MET A 117 -2.54 19.28 14.96
C MET A 117 -1.56 20.45 14.97
N SER A 118 -0.92 20.68 16.11
CA SER A 118 0.29 21.51 16.18
C SER A 118 1.47 20.82 15.48
N VAL A 119 2.53 21.57 15.17
CA VAL A 119 3.76 21.03 14.57
C VAL A 119 4.36 19.91 15.46
N ALA A 120 4.32 20.07 16.76
CA ALA A 120 4.83 19.08 17.71
C ALA A 120 3.97 17.80 17.71
N GLU A 121 2.65 17.92 17.73
CA GLU A 121 1.72 16.78 17.63
C GLU A 121 1.91 16.03 16.30
N ARG A 122 2.02 16.77 15.18
CA ARG A 122 2.26 16.19 13.86
C ARG A 122 3.53 15.33 13.83
N THR A 123 4.62 15.85 14.38
CA THR A 123 5.88 15.10 14.50
C THR A 123 5.71 13.85 15.35
N GLY A 124 4.96 13.94 16.46
CA GLY A 124 4.64 12.80 17.32
C GLY A 124 3.84 11.72 16.60
N TYR A 125 2.80 12.08 15.85
CA TYR A 125 2.01 11.12 15.06
C TYR A 125 2.84 10.42 13.98
N ILE A 126 3.69 11.17 13.26
CA ILE A 126 4.61 10.59 12.26
C ILE A 126 5.53 9.56 12.92
N ALA A 127 6.11 9.87 14.07
CA ALA A 127 6.99 8.95 14.80
C ALA A 127 6.23 7.67 15.21
N ARG A 128 4.99 7.79 15.68
CA ARG A 128 4.14 6.64 16.06
C ARG A 128 3.84 5.74 14.86
N VAL A 129 3.40 6.31 13.73
CA VAL A 129 3.13 5.52 12.50
C VAL A 129 4.40 4.83 12.00
N ARG A 130 5.53 5.53 11.99
CA ARG A 130 6.84 4.93 11.62
C ARG A 130 7.24 3.79 12.55
N ALA A 131 7.00 3.93 13.86
CA ALA A 131 7.29 2.87 14.82
C ALA A 131 6.42 1.64 14.59
N LEU A 132 5.12 1.80 14.29
CA LEU A 132 4.24 0.69 13.93
C LEU A 132 4.71 -0.03 12.64
N ALA A 133 5.04 0.73 11.60
CA ALA A 133 5.52 0.18 10.33
C ALA A 133 6.82 -0.63 10.53
N ARG A 134 7.76 -0.09 11.31
CA ARG A 134 8.99 -0.78 11.67
C ARG A 134 8.74 -2.10 12.41
N GLN A 135 7.90 -2.06 13.44
CA GLN A 135 7.54 -3.26 14.20
C GLN A 135 6.87 -4.33 13.32
N CYS A 136 6.00 -3.93 12.39
CA CYS A 136 5.41 -4.84 11.41
C CYS A 136 6.47 -5.47 10.51
N ALA A 137 7.44 -4.67 10.02
CA ALA A 137 8.52 -5.16 9.17
C ALA A 137 9.43 -6.14 9.90
N GLU A 138 9.86 -5.80 11.12
CA GLU A 138 10.67 -6.68 11.98
C GLU A 138 9.94 -8.01 12.23
N ARG A 139 8.66 -7.94 12.61
CA ARG A 139 7.86 -9.13 12.87
C ARG A 139 7.64 -9.99 11.62
N TYR A 140 7.44 -9.36 10.47
CA TYR A 140 7.33 -10.06 9.19
C TYR A 140 8.60 -10.86 8.86
N ILE A 141 9.77 -10.26 9.05
CA ILE A 141 11.06 -10.94 8.81
C ILE A 141 11.24 -12.14 9.76
N GLU A 142 10.92 -11.97 11.05
CA GLU A 142 10.96 -13.05 12.02
C GLU A 142 10.05 -14.21 11.60
N GLU A 143 8.81 -13.93 11.20
CA GLU A 143 7.85 -14.95 10.76
C GLU A 143 8.30 -15.65 9.47
N ARG A 144 8.88 -14.90 8.51
CA ARG A 144 9.42 -15.48 7.26
C ARG A 144 10.62 -16.39 7.54
N ALA A 145 11.52 -15.98 8.42
CA ALA A 145 12.67 -16.80 8.84
C ALA A 145 12.21 -18.08 9.56
N ALA A 146 11.26 -17.99 10.48
CA ALA A 146 10.69 -19.15 11.17
C ALA A 146 10.00 -20.15 10.23
N MET A 147 9.50 -19.69 9.06
CA MET A 147 8.94 -20.54 8.00
C MET A 147 10.00 -21.11 7.05
N GLY A 148 11.29 -20.80 7.23
CA GLY A 148 12.36 -21.20 6.32
C GLY A 148 12.30 -20.52 4.96
N HIS A 149 11.76 -19.29 4.87
CA HIS A 149 11.66 -18.49 3.63
C HIS A 149 11.04 -19.27 2.45
N PRO A 150 9.79 -19.72 2.53
CA PRO A 150 9.20 -20.72 1.61
C PRO A 150 9.14 -20.28 0.14
N LEU A 151 9.39 -19.01 -0.16
CA LEU A 151 9.42 -18.52 -1.55
C LEU A 151 10.82 -18.57 -2.17
N LEU A 152 11.90 -18.60 -1.38
CA LEU A 152 13.26 -18.65 -1.90
C LEU A 152 13.55 -19.95 -2.66
N ASN A 153 12.95 -21.05 -2.23
CA ASN A 153 13.20 -22.38 -2.80
C ASN A 153 12.27 -22.73 -3.98
N ARG A 154 11.30 -21.89 -4.32
CA ARG A 154 10.37 -22.14 -5.45
C ARG A 154 10.96 -21.84 -6.82
N GLY A 155 12.02 -21.02 -6.90
CA GLY A 155 12.68 -20.65 -8.15
C GLY A 155 13.47 -21.79 -8.80
N ALA A 156 14.11 -22.62 -8.00
CA ALA A 156 14.96 -23.72 -8.48
C ALA A 156 14.21 -24.86 -9.21
N GLY A 157 12.90 -25.03 -8.95
CA GLY A 157 12.07 -26.05 -9.59
C GLY A 157 11.33 -25.58 -10.86
N HIS A 158 11.21 -24.28 -11.11
CA HIS A 158 10.40 -23.76 -12.21
C HIS A 158 11.20 -23.46 -13.50
N GLU A 159 12.50 -23.28 -13.43
CA GLU A 159 13.34 -23.10 -14.63
C GLU A 159 13.49 -24.40 -15.45
N GLY A 160 13.55 -25.57 -14.79
CA GLY A 160 13.59 -26.87 -15.46
C GLY A 160 12.31 -27.23 -16.21
N ALA A 161 11.15 -26.81 -15.73
CA ALA A 161 9.86 -27.16 -16.34
C ALA A 161 9.49 -26.27 -17.54
N LYS A 162 9.88 -24.99 -17.56
CA LYS A 162 9.58 -24.07 -18.66
C LYS A 162 10.45 -24.30 -19.89
N THR A 163 11.73 -24.68 -19.72
CA THR A 163 12.64 -24.98 -20.82
C THR A 163 12.30 -26.30 -21.53
N SER A 164 11.81 -27.32 -20.85
CA SER A 164 11.39 -28.57 -21.46
C SER A 164 10.08 -28.42 -22.27
N SER A 165 9.11 -27.61 -21.77
CA SER A 165 7.84 -27.36 -22.47
C SER A 165 8.01 -26.51 -23.75
N ILE A 166 8.95 -25.58 -23.78
CA ILE A 166 9.22 -24.76 -24.98
C ILE A 166 9.96 -25.57 -26.06
N ARG A 167 10.89 -26.46 -25.66
CA ARG A 167 11.60 -27.34 -26.62
C ARG A 167 10.66 -28.38 -27.23
N SER A 168 9.74 -28.98 -26.47
CA SER A 168 8.79 -29.96 -27.01
C SER A 168 7.78 -29.33 -27.96
N LYS A 169 7.32 -28.09 -27.75
CA LYS A 169 6.44 -27.38 -28.68
C LYS A 169 7.13 -26.86 -29.95
N ALA A 170 8.43 -26.62 -29.90
CA ALA A 170 9.20 -26.21 -31.08
C ALA A 170 9.52 -27.38 -32.02
N VAL A 171 9.67 -28.59 -31.51
CA VAL A 171 9.90 -29.81 -32.32
C VAL A 171 8.59 -30.28 -32.98
N ALA A 172 7.45 -30.19 -32.33
CA ALA A 172 6.13 -30.57 -32.85
C ALA A 172 5.58 -29.64 -33.95
N ARG A 173 6.20 -28.50 -34.22
CA ARG A 173 5.82 -27.57 -35.32
C ARG A 173 6.70 -27.70 -36.58
N ARG A 174 7.65 -28.62 -36.60
CA ARG A 174 8.54 -28.87 -37.74
C ARG A 174 8.38 -30.25 -38.37
N SER A 175 7.41 -31.02 -37.94
CA SER A 175 6.89 -32.25 -38.57
C SER A 175 5.46 -31.99 -39.04
#